data_49f8c58f09a43d06d3f3f587029d0c7a
#
_entry.id   49f8c58f09a43d06d3f3f587029d0c7a
#
_cell.length_a   1.000
_cell.length_b   1.000
_cell.length_c   1.000
_cell.angle_alpha   90.00
_cell.angle_beta   90.00
_cell.angle_gamma   90.00
#
_symmetry.space_group_name_H-M   'P 1'
#
loop_
_entity.id
_entity.type
_entity.pdbx_description
1 polymer ?
#
loop_
_entity_poly.entity_id
_entity_poly.type
_entity_poly.pdbx_seq_one_letter_code
_entity_poly.pdbx_strand_id
1 'polypeptide(L)'
;MQLTDLIVPTAVATPGMRVADVFRECIAKQVPGIPFRDAKGHIAGKASIRHVLKLNCIPDFMVTHGSILGDQIDELTIPAEKARHVINLAIDDFIIPDPAVIGPHSPVAKALAVMERHNTTYLFVIDGDNYLGTISIMGVGAAALSLGES
;
A
#
# COMPACT_ATOMS: atom_id res chain seq x y z
N MET A 1 -17.05 -14.93 8.69
CA MET A 1 -16.14 -14.03 7.94
C MET A 1 -15.10 -14.86 7.23
N GLN A 2 -15.12 -14.83 5.92
CA GLN A 2 -14.11 -15.47 5.08
C GLN A 2 -13.20 -14.42 4.47
N LEU A 3 -11.97 -14.81 4.18
CA LEU A 3 -10.99 -13.91 3.57
C LEU A 3 -11.49 -13.32 2.26
N THR A 4 -12.17 -14.12 1.44
CA THR A 4 -12.71 -13.68 0.16
C THR A 4 -13.75 -12.57 0.28
N ASP A 5 -14.42 -12.46 1.43
CA ASP A 5 -15.38 -11.39 1.68
C ASP A 5 -14.71 -10.02 1.87
N LEU A 6 -13.41 -10.02 2.13
CA LEU A 6 -12.64 -8.81 2.45
C LEU A 6 -11.81 -8.28 1.28
N ILE A 7 -11.82 -8.99 0.16
CA ILE A 7 -10.99 -8.66 -0.99
C ILE A 7 -11.54 -7.41 -1.71
N VAL A 8 -10.68 -6.42 -1.89
CA VAL A 8 -10.97 -5.22 -2.68
C VAL A 8 -10.18 -5.32 -3.99
N PRO A 9 -10.84 -5.56 -5.13
CA PRO A 9 -10.14 -5.58 -6.41
C PRO A 9 -9.56 -4.21 -6.74
N THR A 10 -8.33 -4.18 -7.21
CA THR A 10 -7.66 -2.96 -7.65
C THR A 10 -6.96 -3.18 -8.98
N ALA A 11 -6.60 -2.10 -9.64
CA ALA A 11 -5.66 -2.15 -10.75
C ALA A 11 -4.27 -2.53 -10.23
N VAL A 12 -3.39 -2.90 -11.15
CA VAL A 12 -2.00 -3.27 -10.88
C VAL A 12 -1.10 -2.20 -11.52
N ALA A 13 -0.09 -1.75 -10.79
CA ALA A 13 0.90 -0.84 -11.36
C ALA A 13 1.78 -1.59 -12.35
N THR A 14 2.14 -0.94 -13.44
CA THR A 14 2.97 -1.51 -14.52
C THR A 14 4.12 -0.58 -14.83
N PRO A 15 5.20 -1.09 -15.49
CA PRO A 15 6.33 -0.24 -15.87
C PRO A 15 5.90 1.00 -16.67
N GLY A 16 6.44 2.15 -16.30
CA GLY A 16 6.15 3.42 -16.94
C GLY A 16 4.90 4.14 -16.44
N MET A 17 4.09 3.51 -15.59
CA MET A 17 2.94 4.15 -14.99
C MET A 17 3.37 5.31 -14.10
N ARG A 18 2.63 6.43 -14.13
CA ARG A 18 2.97 7.58 -13.31
C ARG A 18 2.50 7.39 -11.87
N VAL A 19 3.20 8.03 -10.96
CA VAL A 19 2.80 8.09 -9.54
C VAL A 19 1.35 8.57 -9.39
N ALA A 20 0.94 9.58 -10.18
CA ALA A 20 -0.43 10.09 -10.15
C ALA A 20 -1.48 9.00 -10.38
N ASP A 21 -1.23 8.10 -11.33
CA ASP A 21 -2.20 7.03 -11.65
C ASP A 21 -2.30 6.01 -10.53
N VAL A 22 -1.16 5.68 -9.91
CA VAL A 22 -1.12 4.80 -8.74
C VAL A 22 -1.88 5.42 -7.57
N PHE A 23 -1.63 6.70 -7.29
CA PHE A 23 -2.29 7.40 -6.18
C PHE A 23 -3.80 7.48 -6.39
N ARG A 24 -4.25 7.76 -7.62
CA ARG A 24 -5.69 7.79 -7.92
C ARG A 24 -6.35 6.45 -7.68
N GLU A 25 -5.70 5.37 -8.08
CA GLU A 25 -6.25 4.02 -7.84
C GLU A 25 -6.31 3.71 -6.34
N CYS A 26 -5.24 3.98 -5.61
CA CYS A 26 -5.21 3.76 -4.16
C CYS A 26 -6.31 4.54 -3.44
N ILE A 27 -6.50 5.80 -3.80
CA ILE A 27 -7.51 6.67 -3.19
C ILE A 27 -8.92 6.19 -3.55
N ALA A 28 -9.15 5.86 -4.82
CA ALA A 28 -10.46 5.39 -5.28
C ALA A 28 -10.86 4.08 -4.59
N LYS A 29 -9.92 3.19 -4.35
CA LYS A 29 -10.16 1.88 -3.73
C LYS A 29 -9.96 1.88 -2.22
N GLN A 30 -9.52 2.97 -1.63
CA GLN A 30 -9.26 3.11 -0.19
C GLN A 30 -8.24 2.10 0.31
N VAL A 31 -7.14 1.94 -0.43
CA VAL A 31 -6.03 1.06 -0.08
C VAL A 31 -4.72 1.85 -0.10
N PRO A 32 -3.75 1.53 0.79
CA PRO A 32 -2.50 2.29 0.89
C PRO A 32 -1.52 2.03 -0.25
N GLY A 33 -1.70 0.94 -0.99
CA GLY A 33 -0.82 0.56 -2.08
C GLY A 33 -1.44 -0.51 -2.96
N ILE A 34 -0.86 -0.69 -4.13
CA ILE A 34 -1.27 -1.70 -5.11
C ILE A 34 -0.06 -2.51 -5.56
N PRO A 35 -0.26 -3.74 -6.05
CA PRO A 35 0.87 -4.53 -6.51
C PRO A 35 1.47 -3.96 -7.80
N PHE A 36 2.74 -4.27 -8.03
CA PHE A 36 3.46 -3.93 -9.24
C PHE A 36 3.76 -5.20 -10.04
N ARG A 37 3.36 -5.20 -11.30
CA ARG A 37 3.61 -6.29 -12.23
C ARG A 37 4.77 -5.87 -13.14
N ASP A 38 5.82 -6.69 -13.18
CA ASP A 38 6.97 -6.40 -14.03
C ASP A 38 6.70 -6.68 -15.51
N ALA A 39 7.69 -6.40 -16.36
CA ALA A 39 7.57 -6.61 -17.81
C ALA A 39 7.39 -8.08 -18.18
N LYS A 40 7.74 -9.01 -17.29
CA LYS A 40 7.56 -10.45 -17.50
C LYS A 40 6.18 -10.94 -17.08
N GLY A 41 5.35 -10.05 -16.54
CA GLY A 41 3.99 -10.40 -16.12
C GLY A 41 3.87 -10.93 -14.69
N HIS A 42 4.94 -10.85 -13.89
CA HIS A 42 4.94 -11.33 -12.51
C HIS A 42 4.69 -10.18 -11.53
N ILE A 43 3.99 -10.49 -10.43
CA ILE A 43 3.89 -9.55 -9.31
C ILE A 43 5.25 -9.52 -8.61
N ALA A 44 6.02 -8.46 -8.86
CA ALA A 44 7.41 -8.34 -8.44
C ALA A 44 7.60 -7.38 -7.25
N GLY A 45 6.56 -6.65 -6.86
CA GLY A 45 6.66 -5.69 -5.77
C GLY A 45 5.36 -4.96 -5.52
N LYS A 46 5.46 -3.85 -4.80
CA LYS A 46 4.31 -3.00 -4.51
C LYS A 46 4.65 -1.53 -4.69
N ALA A 47 3.62 -0.76 -5.06
CA ALA A 47 3.66 0.69 -5.14
C ALA A 47 2.81 1.24 -3.98
N SER A 48 3.44 1.97 -3.06
CA SER A 48 2.84 2.46 -1.84
C SER A 48 2.89 3.98 -1.79
N ILE A 49 1.76 4.60 -1.43
CA ILE A 49 1.71 6.06 -1.23
C ILE A 49 2.75 6.50 -0.20
N ARG A 50 2.82 5.79 0.93
CA ARG A 50 3.74 6.16 2.03
C ARG A 50 5.19 6.14 1.56
N HIS A 51 5.60 5.12 0.82
CA HIS A 51 6.98 4.97 0.38
C HIS A 51 7.38 6.06 -0.63
N VAL A 52 6.51 6.36 -1.59
CA VAL A 52 6.74 7.42 -2.57
C VAL A 52 6.93 8.76 -1.87
N LEU A 53 6.04 9.10 -0.94
CA LEU A 53 6.10 10.37 -0.22
C LEU A 53 7.30 10.44 0.72
N LYS A 54 7.64 9.32 1.37
CA LYS A 54 8.82 9.25 2.22
C LYS A 54 10.09 9.59 1.45
N LEU A 55 10.28 8.98 0.29
CA LEU A 55 11.50 9.16 -0.50
C LEU A 55 11.60 10.56 -1.13
N ASN A 56 10.47 11.17 -1.46
CA ASN A 56 10.45 12.42 -2.21
C ASN A 56 10.20 13.67 -1.36
N CYS A 57 9.49 13.53 -0.24
CA CYS A 57 8.98 14.68 0.52
C CYS A 57 9.52 14.78 1.93
N ILE A 58 10.12 13.72 2.47
CA ILE A 58 10.58 13.69 3.85
C ILE A 58 12.08 13.41 3.87
N PRO A 59 12.92 14.34 4.39
CA PRO A 59 14.35 14.08 4.57
C PRO A 59 14.59 12.92 5.53
N ASP A 60 15.64 12.13 5.30
CA ASP A 60 15.97 10.96 6.12
C ASP A 60 16.12 11.30 7.60
N PHE A 61 16.74 12.44 7.92
CA PHE A 61 16.96 12.82 9.33
C PHE A 61 15.63 13.01 10.08
N MET A 62 14.55 13.41 9.39
CA MET A 62 13.25 13.57 10.03
C MET A 62 12.63 12.22 10.39
N VAL A 63 12.86 11.20 9.58
CA VAL A 63 12.39 9.85 9.89
C VAL A 63 13.11 9.30 11.11
N THR A 64 14.43 9.55 11.21
CA THR A 64 15.28 9.04 12.30
C THR A 64 15.13 9.85 13.58
N HIS A 65 14.98 11.16 13.48
CA HIS A 65 15.03 12.09 14.63
C HIS A 65 13.75 12.91 14.79
N GLY A 66 12.63 12.46 14.21
CA GLY A 66 11.37 13.19 14.24
C GLY A 66 10.88 13.52 15.65
N SER A 67 11.11 12.62 16.62
CA SER A 67 10.74 12.84 18.01
C SER A 67 11.55 13.93 18.69
N ILE A 68 12.75 14.25 18.18
CA ILE A 68 13.63 15.27 18.73
C ILE A 68 13.28 16.66 18.20
N LEU A 69 12.78 16.75 16.96
CA LEU A 69 12.48 18.02 16.31
C LEU A 69 11.19 18.67 16.82
N GLY A 70 10.30 17.89 17.43
CA GLY A 70 9.09 18.41 18.05
C GLY A 70 8.24 19.23 17.07
N ASP A 71 7.84 20.43 17.51
CA ASP A 71 6.94 21.31 16.77
C ASP A 71 7.50 21.81 15.44
N GLN A 72 8.81 21.73 15.23
CA GLN A 72 9.43 22.16 13.96
C GLN A 72 8.99 21.31 12.77
N ILE A 73 8.57 20.07 13.01
CA ILE A 73 8.09 19.17 11.97
C ILE A 73 6.74 19.66 11.45
N ASP A 74 5.89 20.18 12.32
CA ASP A 74 4.55 20.63 11.98
C ASP A 74 4.54 21.81 11.01
N GLU A 75 5.65 22.56 10.94
CA GLU A 75 5.80 23.67 10.01
C GLU A 75 6.20 23.22 8.60
N LEU A 76 6.61 21.97 8.46
CA LEU A 76 7.05 21.45 7.17
C LEU A 76 5.84 21.01 6.35
N THR A 77 5.70 21.59 5.19
CA THR A 77 4.62 21.28 4.26
C THR A 77 5.20 20.74 2.96
N ILE A 78 4.36 20.05 2.18
CA ILE A 78 4.73 19.63 0.84
C ILE A 78 4.36 20.78 -0.10
N PRO A 79 5.34 21.50 -0.69
CA PRO A 79 5.01 22.59 -1.63
C PRO A 79 4.29 22.04 -2.86
N ALA A 80 3.41 22.86 -3.43
CA ALA A 80 2.65 22.47 -4.62
C ALA A 80 3.55 22.06 -5.78
N GLU A 81 4.68 22.74 -5.96
CA GLU A 81 5.64 22.40 -7.01
C GLU A 81 6.27 21.03 -6.80
N LYS A 82 6.59 20.70 -5.55
CA LYS A 82 7.14 19.38 -5.19
C LYS A 82 6.12 18.29 -5.46
N ALA A 83 4.88 18.49 -5.02
CA ALA A 83 3.79 17.55 -5.26
C ALA A 83 3.58 17.32 -6.76
N ARG A 84 3.55 18.41 -7.54
CA ARG A 84 3.39 18.34 -9.00
C ARG A 84 4.52 17.56 -9.66
N HIS A 85 5.75 17.76 -9.20
CA HIS A 85 6.91 17.02 -9.69
C HIS A 85 6.78 15.53 -9.38
N VAL A 86 6.47 15.18 -8.13
CA VAL A 86 6.42 13.79 -7.65
C VAL A 86 5.35 12.98 -8.39
N ILE A 87 4.14 13.53 -8.55
CA ILE A 87 3.05 12.77 -9.18
C ILE A 87 3.27 12.51 -10.67
N ASN A 88 4.21 13.22 -11.30
CA ASN A 88 4.54 13.02 -12.72
C ASN A 88 5.73 12.08 -12.92
N LEU A 89 6.39 11.63 -11.85
CA LEU A 89 7.46 10.64 -11.94
C LEU A 89 6.91 9.26 -12.28
N ALA A 90 7.77 8.42 -12.89
CA ALA A 90 7.43 7.03 -13.12
C ALA A 90 7.46 6.26 -11.80
N ILE A 91 6.51 5.35 -11.63
CA ILE A 91 6.42 4.55 -10.41
C ILE A 91 7.58 3.58 -10.23
N ASP A 92 8.26 3.23 -11.33
CA ASP A 92 9.32 2.22 -11.37
C ASP A 92 10.42 2.45 -10.33
N ASP A 93 10.75 3.72 -10.05
CA ASP A 93 11.83 4.07 -9.12
C ASP A 93 11.43 3.89 -7.64
N PHE A 94 10.17 3.61 -7.36
CA PHE A 94 9.63 3.57 -6.01
C PHE A 94 9.01 2.22 -5.63
N ILE A 95 9.33 1.18 -6.37
CA ILE A 95 8.75 -0.15 -6.12
C ILE A 95 9.47 -0.81 -4.94
N ILE A 96 8.68 -1.31 -3.99
CA ILE A 96 9.20 -2.11 -2.88
C ILE A 96 9.11 -3.58 -3.29
N PRO A 97 10.24 -4.31 -3.30
CA PRO A 97 10.23 -5.73 -3.66
C PRO A 97 9.61 -6.60 -2.56
N ASP A 98 9.32 -7.85 -2.89
CA ASP A 98 8.85 -8.88 -1.95
C ASP A 98 7.61 -8.45 -1.17
N PRO A 99 6.49 -8.14 -1.84
CA PRO A 99 5.28 -7.73 -1.15
C PRO A 99 4.69 -8.86 -0.31
N ALA A 100 4.04 -8.51 0.80
CA ALA A 100 3.32 -9.48 1.60
C ALA A 100 2.09 -9.99 0.84
N VAL A 101 1.99 -11.30 0.70
CA VAL A 101 0.93 -11.94 -0.07
C VAL A 101 0.27 -13.04 0.75
N ILE A 102 -0.96 -13.39 0.36
CA ILE A 102 -1.72 -14.47 1.00
C ILE A 102 -2.61 -15.14 -0.06
N GLY A 103 -2.88 -16.43 0.12
CA GLY A 103 -3.82 -17.14 -0.75
C GLY A 103 -5.27 -16.91 -0.35
N PRO A 104 -6.22 -17.05 -1.31
CA PRO A 104 -7.63 -16.71 -1.06
C PRO A 104 -8.33 -17.63 -0.07
N HIS A 105 -7.83 -18.84 0.15
CA HIS A 105 -8.45 -19.82 1.05
C HIS A 105 -7.83 -19.82 2.45
N SER A 106 -6.95 -18.87 2.75
CA SER A 106 -6.33 -18.75 4.07
C SER A 106 -7.32 -18.19 5.10
N PRO A 107 -7.16 -18.58 6.38
CA PRO A 107 -7.98 -17.96 7.43
C PRO A 107 -7.66 -16.48 7.61
N VAL A 108 -8.63 -15.70 8.06
CA VAL A 108 -8.44 -14.28 8.34
C VAL A 108 -7.35 -14.07 9.41
N ALA A 109 -7.28 -14.97 10.40
CA ALA A 109 -6.21 -14.91 11.41
C ALA A 109 -4.81 -14.99 10.80
N LYS A 110 -4.63 -15.77 9.73
CA LYS A 110 -3.36 -15.81 9.01
C LYS A 110 -3.04 -14.49 8.35
N ALA A 111 -4.06 -13.81 7.79
CA ALA A 111 -3.87 -12.49 7.19
C ALA A 111 -3.34 -11.50 8.24
N LEU A 112 -3.93 -11.49 9.44
CA LEU A 112 -3.48 -10.62 10.53
C LEU A 112 -2.03 -10.95 10.95
N ALA A 113 -1.69 -12.24 11.05
CA ALA A 113 -0.33 -12.68 11.39
C ALA A 113 0.68 -12.23 10.33
N VAL A 114 0.34 -12.34 9.05
CA VAL A 114 1.22 -11.91 7.95
C VAL A 114 1.40 -10.38 7.97
N MET A 115 0.33 -9.63 8.22
CA MET A 115 0.41 -8.16 8.38
C MET A 115 1.38 -7.79 9.50
N GLU A 116 1.26 -8.46 10.65
CA GLU A 116 2.13 -8.19 11.80
C GLU A 116 3.58 -8.55 11.51
N ARG A 117 3.81 -9.70 10.90
CA ARG A 117 5.16 -10.16 10.56
C ARG A 117 5.87 -9.21 9.58
N HIS A 118 5.13 -8.66 8.61
CA HIS A 118 5.68 -7.77 7.60
C HIS A 118 5.54 -6.29 7.96
N ASN A 119 5.02 -5.99 9.13
CA ASN A 119 4.77 -4.62 9.59
C ASN A 119 4.00 -3.80 8.54
N THR A 120 2.91 -4.35 8.08
CA THR A 120 2.06 -3.73 7.07
C THR A 120 0.59 -3.81 7.50
N THR A 121 -0.24 -2.93 6.94
CA THR A 121 -1.66 -2.88 7.21
C THR A 121 -2.51 -3.38 6.05
N TYR A 122 -1.88 -3.97 5.04
CA TYR A 122 -2.57 -4.52 3.88
C TYR A 122 -1.74 -5.64 3.24
N LEU A 123 -2.44 -6.53 2.53
CA LEU A 123 -1.85 -7.68 1.85
C LEU A 123 -2.46 -7.80 0.45
N PHE A 124 -1.72 -8.43 -0.44
CA PHE A 124 -2.25 -8.82 -1.75
C PHE A 124 -2.70 -10.28 -1.72
N VAL A 125 -3.89 -10.52 -2.23
CA VAL A 125 -4.43 -11.87 -2.34
C VAL A 125 -4.11 -12.39 -3.73
N ILE A 126 -3.32 -13.46 -3.79
CA ILE A 126 -2.83 -14.04 -5.04
C ILE A 126 -3.15 -15.53 -5.06
N ASP A 127 -3.79 -15.98 -6.15
CA ASP A 127 -4.08 -17.39 -6.40
C ASP A 127 -3.22 -17.84 -7.58
N GLY A 128 -2.11 -18.53 -7.30
CA GLY A 128 -1.11 -18.86 -8.30
C GLY A 128 -0.49 -17.58 -8.87
N ASP A 129 -0.74 -17.28 -10.13
CA ASP A 129 -0.27 -16.06 -10.79
C ASP A 129 -1.34 -14.98 -10.87
N ASN A 130 -2.54 -15.25 -10.34
CA ASN A 130 -3.69 -14.34 -10.44
C ASN A 130 -3.79 -13.46 -9.21
N TYR A 131 -3.65 -12.16 -9.40
CA TYR A 131 -3.95 -11.17 -8.37
C TYR A 131 -5.46 -10.98 -8.29
N LEU A 132 -6.04 -11.21 -7.10
CA LEU A 132 -7.49 -11.11 -6.88
C LEU A 132 -7.88 -9.76 -6.29
N GLY A 133 -7.01 -9.16 -5.49
CA GLY A 133 -7.27 -7.88 -4.83
C GLY A 133 -6.49 -7.73 -3.54
N THR A 134 -6.78 -6.65 -2.81
CA THR A 134 -6.09 -6.27 -1.59
C THR A 134 -7.00 -6.46 -0.39
N ILE A 135 -6.43 -6.94 0.71
CA ILE A 135 -7.08 -6.96 2.02
C ILE A 135 -6.39 -5.94 2.90
N SER A 136 -7.17 -5.07 3.54
CA SER A 136 -6.64 -4.09 4.47
C SER A 136 -7.12 -4.34 5.89
N ILE A 137 -6.38 -3.81 6.87
CA ILE A 137 -6.80 -3.86 8.28
C ILE A 137 -8.13 -3.15 8.49
N MET A 138 -8.44 -2.13 7.69
CA MET A 138 -9.72 -1.43 7.77
C MET A 138 -10.89 -2.35 7.40
N GLY A 139 -10.72 -3.18 6.38
CA GLY A 139 -11.73 -4.15 5.99
C GLY A 139 -11.93 -5.22 7.06
N VAL A 140 -10.86 -5.70 7.65
CA VAL A 140 -10.93 -6.68 8.75
C VAL A 140 -11.64 -6.06 9.95
N GLY A 141 -11.29 -4.82 10.31
CA GLY A 141 -11.93 -4.11 11.41
C GLY A 141 -13.43 -3.90 11.20
N ALA A 142 -13.82 -3.48 10.01
CA ALA A 142 -15.23 -3.28 9.66
C ALA A 142 -16.03 -4.59 9.76
N ALA A 143 -15.46 -5.68 9.29
CA ALA A 143 -16.10 -7.00 9.37
C ALA A 143 -16.21 -7.47 10.82
N ALA A 144 -15.17 -7.27 11.63
CA ALA A 144 -15.21 -7.61 13.05
C ALA A 144 -16.27 -6.81 13.80
N LEU A 145 -16.40 -5.52 13.50
CA LEU A 145 -17.42 -4.66 14.10
C LEU A 145 -18.83 -5.17 13.75
N SER A 146 -19.06 -5.47 12.49
CA SER A 146 -20.35 -5.98 12.02
C SER A 146 -20.72 -7.31 12.69
N LEU A 147 -19.77 -8.22 12.84
CA LEU A 147 -19.99 -9.50 13.52
C LEU A 147 -20.32 -9.30 15.01
N GLY A 148 -19.61 -8.39 15.67
CA GLY A 148 -19.83 -8.12 17.10
C GLY A 148 -21.13 -7.41 17.40
N GLU A 149 -21.71 -6.70 16.46
CA GLU A 149 -22.97 -5.99 16.62
C GLU A 149 -24.20 -6.81 16.22
N SER A 150 -24.00 -7.98 15.65
CA SER A 150 -25.10 -8.84 15.19
C SER A 150 -25.70 -9.73 16.29
#